data_28b68177d7d91274866faf816b7b49a9
#
_entry.id   28b68177d7d91274866faf816b7b49a9
#
_cell.length_a   1.000
_cell.length_b   1.000
_cell.length_c   1.000
_cell.angle_alpha   90.00
_cell.angle_beta   90.00
_cell.angle_gamma   90.00
#
_symmetry.space_group_name_H-M   'P 1'
#
loop_
_entity.id
_entity.type
_entity.pdbx_description
1 polymer ?
#
loop_
_entity_poly.entity_id
_entity_poly.type
_entity_poly.pdbx_seq_one_letter_code
_entity_poly.pdbx_strand_id
1 'polypeptide(L)'
;MKRILYIAPHSFPIKSSESICNSKVAFALASAGYIVDVYCSASKSTYIEEEGITQQLSCHPNLNIYPIKHTTLSRSGSIVEVIKKILQYCLIYIKTGYYYNGIDFPYQCIKQFLTRKKQNPALSYDVVITRGFNTDYAGIYMKRKLNTKWIANWNDPYPVSRFPFPYGQGFDSKLPILFRKLYHDIQKYADIHTFPNMRLRDYMLSCFTVVSPVNTRVIPHMAHTVLLQSNKPSTVTPCIKISHVGSVEYPRSPRNFLIALARVREKMNIQIDCTFIGGYDSEIKNIIDQYALSDCVRLHEGLPYAKALEFIAQSDISLIIEAICEEGIYLPTKFVDAIQSLTPIMCVSPEKGTLRDLINQYNVGYWCNNQSIENIELCLLEIIKDYQNHTLPQISPIETSYFFEKDIIDIYKSII
;
A
#
# COMPACT_ATOMS: atom_id res chain seq x y z
N MET A 1 30.25 1.18 -3.79
CA MET A 1 28.83 0.80 -3.87
C MET A 1 28.17 1.32 -2.60
N LYS A 2 27.09 2.14 -2.72
CA LYS A 2 26.38 2.67 -1.54
C LYS A 2 25.63 1.57 -0.82
N ARG A 3 25.57 1.64 0.50
CA ARG A 3 24.86 0.69 1.36
C ARG A 3 23.64 1.33 2.02
N ILE A 4 22.49 0.67 1.91
CA ILE A 4 21.21 1.12 2.43
C ILE A 4 20.78 0.22 3.57
N LEU A 5 20.38 0.82 4.71
CA LEU A 5 19.63 0.15 5.75
C LEU A 5 18.13 0.38 5.48
N TYR A 6 17.43 -0.68 5.12
CA TYR A 6 16.00 -0.64 4.82
C TYR A 6 15.21 -1.27 5.96
N ILE A 7 14.49 -0.45 6.71
CA ILE A 7 13.74 -0.88 7.91
C ILE A 7 12.26 -0.94 7.57
N ALA A 8 11.76 -2.16 7.37
CA ALA A 8 10.39 -2.44 6.95
C ALA A 8 9.88 -3.71 7.64
N PRO A 9 9.11 -3.59 8.74
CA PRO A 9 8.64 -4.75 9.50
C PRO A 9 7.83 -5.73 8.64
N HIS A 10 7.02 -5.19 7.75
CA HIS A 10 6.24 -5.95 6.77
C HIS A 10 6.97 -5.89 5.41
N SER A 11 7.91 -6.80 5.17
CA SER A 11 8.60 -6.97 3.89
C SER A 11 8.80 -8.45 3.58
N PHE A 12 9.71 -9.13 4.28
CA PHE A 12 9.98 -10.54 4.09
C PHE A 12 9.67 -11.34 5.36
N PRO A 13 9.06 -12.54 5.24
CA PRO A 13 8.45 -13.10 4.03
C PRO A 13 7.21 -12.31 3.60
N ILE A 14 6.83 -12.44 2.33
CA ILE A 14 5.69 -11.71 1.75
C ILE A 14 4.38 -12.35 2.19
N LYS A 15 3.49 -11.57 2.84
CA LYS A 15 2.25 -12.05 3.45
C LYS A 15 1.07 -11.07 3.32
N SER A 16 1.31 -9.89 2.78
CA SER A 16 0.29 -8.82 2.70
C SER A 16 0.61 -7.84 1.58
N SER A 17 -0.33 -6.98 1.21
CA SER A 17 -0.11 -5.91 0.25
C SER A 17 1.03 -4.96 0.66
N GLU A 18 1.17 -4.66 1.95
CA GLU A 18 2.29 -3.85 2.44
C GLU A 18 3.63 -4.57 2.25
N SER A 19 3.68 -5.88 2.52
CA SER A 19 4.93 -6.65 2.37
C SER A 19 5.36 -6.74 0.91
N ILE A 20 4.43 -6.91 -0.04
CA ILE A 20 4.77 -6.91 -1.46
C ILE A 20 5.29 -5.54 -1.93
N CYS A 21 4.67 -4.43 -1.50
CA CYS A 21 5.16 -3.09 -1.81
C CYS A 21 6.58 -2.86 -1.29
N ASN A 22 6.85 -3.24 -0.04
CA ASN A 22 8.15 -3.06 0.57
C ASN A 22 9.23 -3.95 -0.05
N SER A 23 8.88 -5.20 -0.39
CA SER A 23 9.81 -6.15 -1.02
C SER A 23 10.17 -5.76 -2.45
N LYS A 24 9.20 -5.29 -3.25
CA LYS A 24 9.46 -4.76 -4.60
C LYS A 24 10.50 -3.62 -4.56
N VAL A 25 10.36 -2.68 -3.63
CA VAL A 25 11.31 -1.55 -3.50
C VAL A 25 12.68 -2.05 -3.07
N ALA A 26 12.77 -2.94 -2.08
CA ALA A 26 14.05 -3.48 -1.61
C ALA A 26 14.79 -4.23 -2.73
N PHE A 27 14.07 -5.08 -3.47
CA PHE A 27 14.61 -5.82 -4.60
C PHE A 27 15.07 -4.89 -5.74
N ALA A 28 14.26 -3.89 -6.11
CA ALA A 28 14.61 -2.94 -7.17
C ALA A 28 15.84 -2.09 -6.79
N LEU A 29 15.97 -1.66 -5.54
CA LEU A 29 17.18 -0.97 -5.05
C LEU A 29 18.42 -1.88 -5.15
N ALA A 30 18.31 -3.15 -4.77
CA ALA A 30 19.40 -4.11 -4.89
C ALA A 30 19.77 -4.35 -6.37
N SER A 31 18.80 -4.48 -7.26
CA SER A 31 18.97 -4.62 -8.71
C SER A 31 19.61 -3.37 -9.35
N ALA A 32 19.37 -2.20 -8.78
CA ALA A 32 20.00 -0.95 -9.19
C ALA A 32 21.46 -0.80 -8.70
N GLY A 33 22.02 -1.82 -8.04
CA GLY A 33 23.43 -1.85 -7.63
C GLY A 33 23.72 -1.33 -6.20
N TYR A 34 22.69 -1.09 -5.37
CA TYR A 34 22.89 -0.81 -3.96
C TYR A 34 23.04 -2.10 -3.14
N ILE A 35 23.86 -2.07 -2.09
CA ILE A 35 23.81 -3.14 -1.06
C ILE A 35 22.66 -2.79 -0.11
N VAL A 36 21.65 -3.63 -0.04
CA VAL A 36 20.44 -3.39 0.75
C VAL A 36 20.35 -4.39 1.90
N ASP A 37 20.51 -3.90 3.12
CA ASP A 37 20.29 -4.67 4.35
C ASP A 37 18.87 -4.39 4.84
N VAL A 38 17.97 -5.39 4.71
CA VAL A 38 16.56 -5.29 5.11
C VAL A 38 16.38 -5.80 6.52
N TYR A 39 15.86 -4.94 7.41
CA TYR A 39 15.42 -5.34 8.75
C TYR A 39 13.90 -5.50 8.75
N CYS A 40 13.45 -6.76 8.85
CA CYS A 40 12.04 -7.13 8.82
C CYS A 40 11.61 -7.80 10.14
N SER A 41 10.30 -7.91 10.37
CA SER A 41 9.77 -8.59 11.56
C SER A 41 9.92 -10.10 11.46
N ALA A 42 10.44 -10.74 12.52
CA ALA A 42 10.46 -12.19 12.68
C ALA A 42 9.16 -12.74 13.31
N SER A 43 8.15 -11.88 13.56
CA SER A 43 6.91 -12.34 14.18
C SER A 43 6.12 -13.27 13.26
N LYS A 44 5.52 -14.30 13.86
CA LYS A 44 4.60 -15.18 13.15
C LYS A 44 3.35 -14.37 12.79
N SER A 45 3.03 -14.30 11.50
CA SER A 45 1.77 -13.75 11.00
C SER A 45 0.75 -14.88 10.86
N THR A 46 -0.52 -14.54 10.99
CA THR A 46 -1.65 -15.43 10.66
C THR A 46 -1.87 -15.57 9.16
N TYR A 47 -1.30 -14.65 8.37
CA TYR A 47 -1.40 -14.70 6.92
C TYR A 47 -0.47 -15.75 6.33
N ILE A 48 -0.94 -16.40 5.26
CA ILE A 48 -0.18 -17.40 4.49
C ILE A 48 0.95 -16.70 3.74
N GLU A 49 2.10 -17.31 3.71
CA GLU A 49 3.27 -16.82 2.99
C GLU A 49 3.14 -17.08 1.48
N GLU A 50 3.50 -16.08 0.68
CA GLU A 50 3.63 -16.17 -0.77
C GLU A 50 5.03 -16.71 -1.13
N GLU A 51 5.26 -18.01 -0.96
CA GLU A 51 6.58 -18.62 -1.08
C GLU A 51 7.26 -18.33 -2.42
N GLY A 52 6.56 -18.51 -3.53
CA GLY A 52 7.12 -18.29 -4.88
C GLY A 52 7.58 -16.85 -5.10
N ILE A 53 6.77 -15.87 -4.72
CA ILE A 53 7.12 -14.44 -4.85
C ILE A 53 8.16 -14.05 -3.81
N THR A 54 8.08 -14.59 -2.58
CA THR A 54 9.09 -14.38 -1.55
C THR A 54 10.46 -14.82 -2.07
N GLN A 55 10.56 -16.02 -2.63
CA GLN A 55 11.80 -16.53 -3.21
C GLN A 55 12.30 -15.65 -4.35
N GLN A 56 11.42 -15.28 -5.28
CA GLN A 56 11.76 -14.46 -6.43
C GLN A 56 12.32 -13.08 -6.03
N LEU A 57 11.67 -12.38 -5.08
CA LEU A 57 12.07 -11.03 -4.66
C LEU A 57 13.15 -11.02 -3.56
N SER A 58 13.46 -12.15 -2.92
CA SER A 58 14.52 -12.23 -1.91
C SER A 58 15.87 -12.69 -2.48
N CYS A 59 15.88 -13.31 -3.65
CA CYS A 59 17.07 -13.90 -4.25
C CYS A 59 17.85 -12.88 -5.09
N HIS A 60 18.60 -12.00 -4.43
CA HIS A 60 19.50 -11.06 -5.11
C HIS A 60 20.83 -10.94 -4.33
N PRO A 61 22.01 -10.97 -4.98
CA PRO A 61 23.32 -10.99 -4.30
C PRO A 61 23.58 -9.74 -3.44
N ASN A 62 22.96 -8.62 -3.76
CA ASN A 62 23.09 -7.37 -3.01
C ASN A 62 21.97 -7.15 -1.96
N LEU A 63 21.06 -8.13 -1.78
CA LEU A 63 19.97 -8.05 -0.83
C LEU A 63 20.21 -8.99 0.36
N ASN A 64 20.32 -8.43 1.55
CA ASN A 64 20.51 -9.19 2.79
C ASN A 64 19.30 -8.99 3.69
N ILE A 65 18.66 -10.07 4.12
CA ILE A 65 17.44 -10.03 4.94
C ILE A 65 17.76 -10.45 6.37
N TYR A 66 17.39 -9.61 7.33
CA TYR A 66 17.63 -9.81 8.76
C TYR A 66 16.29 -9.78 9.53
N PRO A 67 15.72 -10.96 9.86
CA PRO A 67 14.52 -11.04 10.68
C PRO A 67 14.79 -10.59 12.13
N ILE A 68 14.02 -9.62 12.62
CA ILE A 68 14.16 -9.01 13.93
C ILE A 68 13.06 -9.52 14.86
N LYS A 69 13.43 -10.18 15.95
CA LYS A 69 12.50 -10.56 17.01
C LYS A 69 12.12 -9.34 17.85
N HIS A 70 10.84 -9.12 18.02
CA HIS A 70 10.31 -8.03 18.82
C HIS A 70 8.97 -8.42 19.47
N THR A 71 8.48 -7.60 20.38
CA THR A 71 7.21 -7.76 21.06
C THR A 71 6.27 -6.60 20.71
N THR A 72 4.97 -6.85 20.72
CA THR A 72 3.92 -5.84 20.60
C THR A 72 3.10 -5.76 21.87
N LEU A 73 2.62 -4.57 22.23
CA LEU A 73 1.66 -4.38 23.30
C LEU A 73 0.30 -4.93 22.84
N SER A 74 0.05 -6.20 23.07
CA SER A 74 -1.26 -6.81 22.88
C SER A 74 -1.84 -7.16 24.26
N ARG A 75 -3.16 -7.04 24.40
CA ARG A 75 -3.88 -7.50 25.61
C ARG A 75 -4.02 -9.03 25.66
N SER A 76 -3.55 -9.74 24.64
CA SER A 76 -3.57 -11.21 24.60
C SER A 76 -2.39 -11.79 25.39
N GLY A 77 -2.66 -12.80 26.18
CA GLY A 77 -1.69 -13.51 27.01
C GLY A 77 -2.06 -13.53 28.49
N SER A 78 -1.29 -14.26 29.29
CA SER A 78 -1.45 -14.27 30.74
C SER A 78 -1.14 -12.90 31.37
N ILE A 79 -1.68 -12.62 32.53
CA ILE A 79 -1.44 -11.37 33.29
C ILE A 79 0.07 -11.13 33.44
N VAL A 80 0.85 -12.18 33.71
CA VAL A 80 2.30 -12.11 33.85
C VAL A 80 2.98 -11.67 32.54
N GLU A 81 2.53 -12.17 31.39
CA GLU A 81 3.07 -11.75 30.07
C GLU A 81 2.73 -10.31 29.76
N VAL A 82 1.52 -9.84 30.09
CA VAL A 82 1.13 -8.44 29.93
C VAL A 82 2.00 -7.54 30.79
N ILE A 83 2.22 -7.88 32.06
CA ILE A 83 3.11 -7.12 32.97
C ILE A 83 4.55 -7.09 32.42
N LYS A 84 5.10 -8.21 31.95
CA LYS A 84 6.43 -8.25 31.34
C LYS A 84 6.54 -7.33 30.13
N LYS A 85 5.53 -7.33 29.24
CA LYS A 85 5.48 -6.43 28.08
C LYS A 85 5.47 -4.96 28.52
N ILE A 86 4.63 -4.61 29.50
CA ILE A 86 4.56 -3.23 30.04
C ILE A 86 5.91 -2.79 30.60
N LEU A 87 6.55 -3.63 31.43
CA LEU A 87 7.86 -3.34 31.98
C LEU A 87 8.93 -3.15 30.88
N GLN A 88 8.92 -4.00 29.86
CA GLN A 88 9.82 -3.84 28.71
C GLN A 88 9.63 -2.50 28.00
N TYR A 89 8.37 -2.09 27.77
CA TYR A 89 8.08 -0.80 27.14
C TYR A 89 8.47 0.39 28.03
N CYS A 90 8.30 0.29 29.35
CA CYS A 90 8.79 1.30 30.30
C CYS A 90 10.32 1.41 30.26
N LEU A 91 11.05 0.29 30.20
CA LEU A 91 12.50 0.29 30.07
C LEU A 91 12.97 0.89 28.73
N ILE A 92 12.26 0.63 27.63
CA ILE A 92 12.52 1.25 26.34
C ILE A 92 12.30 2.75 26.44
N TYR A 93 11.19 3.20 27.06
CA TYR A 93 10.92 4.62 27.27
C TYR A 93 12.04 5.33 28.05
N ILE A 94 12.50 4.74 29.15
CA ILE A 94 13.62 5.29 29.96
C ILE A 94 14.89 5.45 29.11
N LYS A 95 15.18 4.49 28.22
CA LYS A 95 16.39 4.49 27.38
C LYS A 95 16.28 5.40 26.16
N THR A 96 15.08 5.59 25.62
CA THR A 96 14.87 6.25 24.34
C THR A 96 14.19 7.60 24.46
N GLY A 97 13.37 7.80 25.49
CA GLY A 97 12.48 8.95 25.64
C GLY A 97 11.24 8.93 24.74
N TYR A 98 10.92 7.76 24.14
CA TYR A 98 9.74 7.56 23.28
C TYR A 98 8.89 6.41 23.78
N TYR A 99 7.58 6.56 23.69
CA TYR A 99 6.62 5.54 24.06
C TYR A 99 5.47 5.49 23.05
N TYR A 100 5.36 4.40 22.31
CA TYR A 100 4.24 4.11 21.41
C TYR A 100 4.16 2.60 21.13
N ASN A 101 2.99 2.12 20.72
CA ASN A 101 2.87 0.71 20.35
C ASN A 101 3.72 0.42 19.11
N GLY A 102 4.56 -0.61 19.19
CA GLY A 102 5.51 -0.98 18.13
C GLY A 102 6.92 -0.42 18.28
N ILE A 103 7.22 0.42 19.31
CA ILE A 103 8.58 0.97 19.57
C ILE A 103 9.65 -0.13 19.74
N ASP A 104 9.26 -1.34 20.18
CA ASP A 104 10.21 -2.42 20.40
C ASP A 104 10.89 -2.85 19.09
N PHE A 105 10.16 -2.88 17.97
CA PHE A 105 10.75 -3.26 16.68
C PHE A 105 11.94 -2.36 16.28
N PRO A 106 11.82 -1.04 16.12
CA PRO A 106 12.94 -0.18 15.76
C PRO A 106 14.03 -0.14 16.85
N TYR A 107 13.68 -0.32 18.13
CA TYR A 107 14.67 -0.46 19.19
C TYR A 107 15.52 -1.73 19.02
N GLN A 108 14.92 -2.87 18.68
CA GLN A 108 15.66 -4.10 18.39
C GLN A 108 16.46 -3.98 17.07
N CYS A 109 15.98 -3.26 16.07
CA CYS A 109 16.74 -2.95 14.86
C CYS A 109 18.06 -2.24 15.19
N ILE A 110 18.00 -1.24 16.08
CA ILE A 110 19.20 -0.53 16.53
C ILE A 110 20.16 -1.47 17.28
N LYS A 111 19.66 -2.33 18.17
CA LYS A 111 20.48 -3.32 18.88
C LYS A 111 21.16 -4.28 17.92
N GLN A 112 20.43 -4.77 16.91
CA GLN A 112 20.99 -5.64 15.87
C GLN A 112 22.09 -4.92 15.09
N PHE A 113 21.85 -3.68 14.68
CA PHE A 113 22.88 -2.86 14.02
C PHE A 113 24.14 -2.72 14.88
N LEU A 114 23.99 -2.36 16.16
CA LEU A 114 25.12 -2.18 17.07
C LEU A 114 25.91 -3.49 17.31
N THR A 115 25.21 -4.62 17.37
CA THR A 115 25.85 -5.95 17.49
C THR A 115 26.66 -6.26 16.23
N ARG A 116 26.11 -6.04 15.05
CA ARG A 116 26.82 -6.24 13.78
C ARG A 116 28.01 -5.29 13.62
N LYS A 117 27.87 -4.03 14.07
CA LYS A 117 28.96 -3.05 14.04
C LYS A 117 30.10 -3.41 14.99
N LYS A 118 29.82 -4.05 16.12
CA LYS A 118 30.88 -4.60 17.02
C LYS A 118 31.65 -5.74 16.34
N GLN A 119 30.97 -6.60 15.58
CA GLN A 119 31.59 -7.70 14.83
C GLN A 119 32.34 -7.22 13.58
N ASN A 120 31.86 -6.17 12.96
CA ASN A 120 32.46 -5.53 11.80
C ASN A 120 32.50 -3.99 12.02
N PRO A 121 33.58 -3.44 12.59
CA PRO A 121 33.70 -2.00 12.84
C PRO A 121 33.57 -1.12 11.59
N ALA A 122 33.89 -1.64 10.40
CA ALA A 122 33.75 -0.94 9.13
C ALA A 122 32.29 -0.84 8.65
N LEU A 123 31.34 -1.55 9.27
CA LEU A 123 29.94 -1.50 8.88
C LEU A 123 29.40 -0.07 9.05
N SER A 124 28.96 0.52 7.96
CA SER A 124 28.29 1.81 7.91
C SER A 124 27.20 1.78 6.85
N TYR A 125 26.26 2.69 6.95
CA TYR A 125 25.19 2.89 5.96
C TYR A 125 25.27 4.33 5.44
N ASP A 126 25.17 4.48 4.11
CA ASP A 126 25.09 5.79 3.47
C ASP A 126 23.71 6.40 3.70
N VAL A 127 22.68 5.56 3.69
CA VAL A 127 21.27 5.95 3.84
C VAL A 127 20.52 4.95 4.70
N VAL A 128 19.61 5.43 5.54
CA VAL A 128 18.56 4.64 6.17
C VAL A 128 17.21 5.03 5.57
N ILE A 129 16.42 4.03 5.20
CA ILE A 129 15.02 4.19 4.73
C ILE A 129 14.13 3.50 5.76
N THR A 130 13.20 4.24 6.35
CA THR A 130 12.17 3.71 7.25
C THR A 130 10.83 3.63 6.53
N ARG A 131 10.15 2.49 6.65
CA ARG A 131 8.86 2.22 6.01
C ARG A 131 7.76 2.14 7.06
N GLY A 132 7.04 3.23 7.17
CA GLY A 132 5.94 3.38 8.13
C GLY A 132 6.40 3.95 9.48
N PHE A 133 5.52 4.70 10.08
CA PHE A 133 5.70 5.45 11.32
C PHE A 133 6.30 4.64 12.48
N ASN A 134 5.95 3.35 12.60
CA ASN A 134 6.45 2.50 13.68
C ASN A 134 7.94 2.22 13.60
N THR A 135 8.63 2.55 12.50
CA THR A 135 10.05 2.29 12.29
C THR A 135 10.92 3.52 12.53
N ASP A 136 10.34 4.70 12.62
CA ASP A 136 11.03 5.99 12.53
C ASP A 136 11.93 6.32 13.71
N TYR A 137 11.72 5.70 14.88
CA TYR A 137 12.70 5.83 15.96
C TYR A 137 14.11 5.35 15.54
N ALA A 138 14.21 4.30 14.73
CA ALA A 138 15.49 3.85 14.22
C ALA A 138 16.13 4.89 13.28
N GLY A 139 15.33 5.54 12.43
CA GLY A 139 15.77 6.66 11.59
C GLY A 139 16.30 7.83 12.42
N ILE A 140 15.56 8.25 13.47
CA ILE A 140 16.00 9.28 14.41
C ILE A 140 17.35 8.92 15.04
N TYR A 141 17.51 7.67 15.49
CA TYR A 141 18.77 7.20 16.09
C TYR A 141 19.93 7.27 15.09
N MET A 142 19.76 6.72 13.89
CA MET A 142 20.78 6.70 12.85
C MET A 142 21.19 8.13 12.45
N LYS A 143 20.22 9.02 12.28
CA LYS A 143 20.48 10.43 11.96
C LYS A 143 21.23 11.15 13.07
N ARG A 144 20.72 11.08 14.32
CA ARG A 144 21.27 11.87 15.43
C ARG A 144 22.61 11.36 15.98
N LYS A 145 22.83 10.04 15.92
CA LYS A 145 24.04 9.42 16.51
C LYS A 145 25.12 9.13 15.49
N LEU A 146 24.77 8.94 14.22
CA LEU A 146 25.71 8.53 13.18
C LEU A 146 25.73 9.48 11.99
N ASN A 147 24.89 10.51 12.00
CA ASN A 147 24.67 11.46 10.89
C ASN A 147 24.39 10.79 9.55
N THR A 148 23.78 9.59 9.58
CA THR A 148 23.34 8.86 8.38
C THR A 148 22.18 9.62 7.74
N LYS A 149 22.20 9.76 6.42
CA LYS A 149 21.05 10.33 5.68
C LYS A 149 19.81 9.48 5.92
N TRP A 150 18.67 10.13 6.24
CA TRP A 150 17.44 9.43 6.59
C TRP A 150 16.27 9.83 5.68
N ILE A 151 15.65 8.82 5.06
CA ILE A 151 14.44 8.93 4.24
C ILE A 151 13.30 8.29 5.05
N ALA A 152 12.30 9.10 5.45
CA ALA A 152 11.09 8.65 6.13
C ALA A 152 9.95 8.48 5.11
N ASN A 153 9.37 7.28 5.02
CA ASN A 153 8.26 7.00 4.11
C ASN A 153 6.92 7.01 4.85
N TRP A 154 5.93 7.65 4.24
CA TRP A 154 4.57 7.81 4.73
C TRP A 154 3.60 7.22 3.71
N ASN A 155 3.12 6.00 3.96
CA ASN A 155 2.06 5.41 3.13
C ASN A 155 0.67 5.88 3.57
N ASP A 156 0.55 6.30 4.83
CA ASP A 156 -0.69 6.72 5.48
C ASP A 156 -0.45 7.91 6.42
N PRO A 157 -1.49 8.71 6.74
CA PRO A 157 -1.39 9.84 7.67
C PRO A 157 -1.41 9.34 9.13
N TYR A 158 -0.27 8.96 9.65
CA TYR A 158 -0.16 8.54 11.05
C TYR A 158 -0.12 9.71 12.04
N PRO A 159 -0.61 9.49 13.29
CA PRO A 159 -1.31 8.29 13.78
C PRO A 159 -2.71 8.15 13.18
N VAL A 160 -3.37 6.99 13.39
CA VAL A 160 -4.70 6.68 12.82
C VAL A 160 -5.75 7.75 13.09
N SER A 161 -5.68 8.45 14.25
CA SER A 161 -6.57 9.59 14.53
C SER A 161 -6.46 10.73 13.51
N ARG A 162 -5.33 10.85 12.79
CA ARG A 162 -5.11 11.85 11.73
C ARG A 162 -5.63 11.42 10.36
N PHE A 163 -6.08 10.19 10.21
CA PHE A 163 -6.70 9.76 8.95
C PHE A 163 -7.94 10.61 8.68
N PRO A 164 -8.20 11.00 7.41
CA PRO A 164 -9.43 11.73 7.08
C PRO A 164 -10.65 10.84 7.34
N PHE A 165 -11.79 11.48 7.59
CA PHE A 165 -13.06 10.76 7.67
C PHE A 165 -13.35 10.06 6.33
N PRO A 166 -13.86 8.81 6.34
CA PRO A 166 -14.33 8.01 7.48
C PRO A 166 -13.27 7.09 8.11
N TYR A 167 -12.02 7.16 7.69
CA TYR A 167 -10.94 6.29 8.19
C TYR A 167 -10.43 6.70 9.58
N GLY A 168 -10.59 7.95 9.95
CA GLY A 168 -10.17 8.53 11.23
C GLY A 168 -10.95 9.78 11.59
N GLN A 169 -10.34 10.65 12.42
CA GLN A 169 -10.97 11.86 12.95
C GLN A 169 -10.59 13.15 12.17
N GLY A 170 -9.69 13.01 11.19
CA GLY A 170 -9.18 14.14 10.44
C GLY A 170 -7.95 14.82 11.06
N PHE A 171 -7.40 15.78 10.33
CA PHE A 171 -6.14 16.41 10.71
C PHE A 171 -6.24 17.28 11.98
N ASP A 172 -7.42 17.78 12.33
CA ASP A 172 -7.68 18.57 13.55
C ASP A 172 -7.64 17.74 14.83
N SER A 173 -7.56 16.41 14.74
CA SER A 173 -7.48 15.54 15.89
C SER A 173 -6.22 15.82 16.72
N LYS A 174 -6.38 15.88 18.04
CA LYS A 174 -5.24 16.10 18.94
C LYS A 174 -4.33 14.87 18.98
N LEU A 175 -3.04 15.09 18.73
CA LEU A 175 -2.04 14.04 18.91
C LEU A 175 -1.95 13.63 20.39
N PRO A 176 -1.94 12.32 20.70
CA PRO A 176 -1.61 11.85 22.04
C PRO A 176 -0.26 12.41 22.51
N ILE A 177 -0.17 12.80 23.79
CA ILE A 177 1.01 13.50 24.33
C ILE A 177 2.33 12.77 24.03
N LEU A 178 2.35 11.45 24.21
CA LEU A 178 3.54 10.63 23.99
C LEU A 178 3.94 10.53 22.50
N PHE A 179 3.00 10.75 21.58
CA PHE A 179 3.26 10.80 20.16
C PHE A 179 3.82 12.13 19.67
N ARG A 180 3.50 13.23 20.36
CA ARG A 180 3.92 14.59 19.91
C ARG A 180 5.41 14.70 19.73
N LYS A 181 6.19 14.16 20.69
CA LYS A 181 7.64 14.20 20.63
C LYS A 181 8.17 13.40 19.43
N LEU A 182 7.68 12.16 19.25
CA LEU A 182 8.10 11.33 18.11
C LEU A 182 7.73 12.01 16.78
N TYR A 183 6.50 12.47 16.66
CA TYR A 183 5.98 13.11 15.45
C TYR A 183 6.78 14.39 15.10
N HIS A 184 7.11 15.21 16.10
CA HIS A 184 7.98 16.37 15.92
C HIS A 184 9.40 15.98 15.52
N ASP A 185 9.99 14.99 16.18
CA ASP A 185 11.36 14.60 15.92
C ASP A 185 11.53 13.93 14.54
N ILE A 186 10.52 13.20 14.04
CA ILE A 186 10.52 12.70 12.65
C ILE A 186 10.59 13.88 11.67
N GLN A 187 9.72 14.87 11.84
CA GLN A 187 9.66 16.05 10.98
C GLN A 187 10.98 16.84 11.00
N LYS A 188 11.62 16.93 12.16
CA LYS A 188 12.83 17.70 12.37
C LYS A 188 14.09 17.02 11.81
N TYR A 189 14.18 15.70 11.92
CA TYR A 189 15.45 14.99 11.69
C TYR A 189 15.48 14.20 10.38
N ALA A 190 14.35 13.84 9.78
CA ALA A 190 14.36 13.22 8.47
C ALA A 190 14.85 14.22 7.40
N ASP A 191 15.78 13.76 6.56
CA ASP A 191 16.30 14.59 5.47
C ASP A 191 15.29 14.68 4.33
N ILE A 192 14.57 13.59 4.08
CA ILE A 192 13.53 13.50 3.02
C ILE A 192 12.32 12.74 3.56
N HIS A 193 11.14 13.25 3.24
CA HIS A 193 9.85 12.59 3.45
C HIS A 193 9.29 12.11 2.11
N THR A 194 8.89 10.84 2.03
CA THR A 194 8.33 10.27 0.78
C THR A 194 6.88 9.86 0.97
N PHE A 195 6.07 10.06 -0.07
CA PHE A 195 4.63 9.80 -0.10
C PHE A 195 4.25 9.08 -1.40
N PRO A 196 3.23 8.21 -1.43
CA PRO A 196 2.85 7.48 -2.63
C PRO A 196 2.16 8.36 -3.69
N ASN A 197 1.63 9.53 -3.32
CA ASN A 197 0.95 10.45 -4.23
C ASN A 197 0.96 11.89 -3.70
N MET A 198 0.60 12.84 -4.57
CA MET A 198 0.58 14.27 -4.26
C MET A 198 -0.44 14.64 -3.18
N ARG A 199 -1.66 14.07 -3.23
CA ARG A 199 -2.73 14.42 -2.29
C ARG A 199 -2.39 14.00 -0.86
N LEU A 200 -1.82 12.80 -0.67
CA LEU A 200 -1.35 12.39 0.65
C LEU A 200 -0.19 13.28 1.13
N ARG A 201 0.74 13.64 0.24
CA ARG A 201 1.81 14.58 0.58
C ARG A 201 1.24 15.91 1.07
N ASP A 202 0.31 16.49 0.34
CA ASP A 202 -0.26 17.81 0.65
C ASP A 202 -1.10 17.75 1.94
N TYR A 203 -1.88 16.69 2.13
CA TYR A 203 -2.58 16.42 3.38
C TYR A 203 -1.61 16.33 4.56
N MET A 204 -0.51 15.58 4.41
CA MET A 204 0.49 15.46 5.47
C MET A 204 1.23 16.77 5.73
N LEU A 205 1.54 17.55 4.70
CA LEU A 205 2.14 18.88 4.86
C LEU A 205 1.24 19.83 5.63
N SER A 206 -0.09 19.73 5.50
CA SER A 206 -1.02 20.49 6.33
C SER A 206 -0.99 20.08 7.81
N CYS A 207 -0.62 18.82 8.10
CA CYS A 207 -0.46 18.30 9.45
C CYS A 207 0.93 18.57 10.06
N PHE A 208 1.94 18.82 9.23
CA PHE A 208 3.30 19.06 9.66
C PHE A 208 3.51 20.52 10.04
N THR A 209 4.39 20.76 11.01
CA THR A 209 4.71 22.11 11.50
C THR A 209 6.09 22.60 11.05
N VAL A 210 6.99 21.70 10.64
CA VAL A 210 8.39 22.03 10.37
C VAL A 210 8.96 21.43 9.08
N VAL A 211 8.18 20.66 8.32
CA VAL A 211 8.64 20.06 7.05
C VAL A 211 8.47 21.05 5.91
N SER A 212 9.56 21.34 5.21
CA SER A 212 9.51 22.11 3.96
C SER A 212 9.11 21.22 2.78
N PRO A 213 8.26 21.70 1.86
CA PRO A 213 7.92 20.96 0.63
C PRO A 213 9.13 20.51 -0.19
N VAL A 214 10.25 21.25 -0.15
CA VAL A 214 11.49 20.89 -0.84
C VAL A 214 12.11 19.58 -0.33
N ASN A 215 11.84 19.21 0.92
CA ASN A 215 12.30 17.97 1.54
C ASN A 215 11.30 16.81 1.35
N THR A 216 10.38 16.94 0.40
CA THR A 216 9.40 15.89 0.11
C THR A 216 9.60 15.32 -1.30
N ARG A 217 9.24 14.04 -1.48
CA ARG A 217 9.19 13.40 -2.80
C ARG A 217 7.95 12.51 -2.89
N VAL A 218 7.35 12.50 -4.06
CA VAL A 218 6.30 11.53 -4.37
C VAL A 218 6.96 10.33 -5.04
N ILE A 219 6.75 9.16 -4.45
CA ILE A 219 7.25 7.87 -4.94
C ILE A 219 6.06 6.91 -4.89
N PRO A 220 5.41 6.59 -6.02
CA PRO A 220 4.22 5.76 -6.03
C PRO A 220 4.53 4.32 -5.60
N HIS A 221 3.49 3.54 -5.33
CA HIS A 221 3.63 2.10 -5.22
C HIS A 221 4.17 1.54 -6.55
N MET A 222 5.00 0.49 -6.47
CA MET A 222 5.75 -0.02 -7.61
C MET A 222 5.02 -1.18 -8.30
N ALA A 223 4.78 -1.06 -9.61
CA ALA A 223 4.65 -2.18 -10.52
C ALA A 223 6.05 -2.70 -10.87
N HIS A 224 6.26 -4.00 -10.93
CA HIS A 224 7.57 -4.58 -11.21
C HIS A 224 7.49 -5.50 -12.44
N THR A 225 8.38 -5.29 -13.41
CA THR A 225 8.38 -6.03 -14.70
C THR A 225 8.52 -7.55 -14.50
N VAL A 226 9.25 -7.99 -13.48
CA VAL A 226 9.38 -9.40 -13.10
C VAL A 226 8.03 -10.07 -12.80
N LEU A 227 7.02 -9.29 -12.37
CA LEU A 227 5.69 -9.77 -12.00
C LEU A 227 4.62 -9.41 -13.06
N LEU A 228 5.02 -8.91 -14.23
CA LEU A 228 4.10 -8.63 -15.33
C LEU A 228 3.36 -9.90 -15.76
N GLN A 229 2.06 -9.78 -15.96
CA GLN A 229 1.23 -10.83 -16.53
C GLN A 229 0.96 -10.51 -18.00
N SER A 230 1.39 -11.40 -18.90
CA SER A 230 1.32 -11.14 -20.35
C SER A 230 0.18 -11.85 -21.09
N ASN A 231 -0.61 -12.65 -20.40
CA ASN A 231 -1.59 -13.54 -21.02
C ASN A 231 -3.02 -13.00 -20.97
N LYS A 232 -3.33 -11.95 -21.76
CA LYS A 232 -4.73 -11.67 -22.05
C LYS A 232 -5.25 -12.68 -23.10
N PRO A 233 -6.41 -13.33 -22.87
CA PRO A 233 -7.05 -14.09 -23.92
C PRO A 233 -7.39 -13.14 -25.09
N SER A 234 -6.99 -13.51 -26.29
CA SER A 234 -7.19 -12.72 -27.52
C SER A 234 -8.62 -12.74 -28.02
N THR A 235 -9.54 -13.45 -27.38
CA THR A 235 -10.92 -13.62 -27.80
C THR A 235 -11.88 -12.85 -26.89
N VAL A 236 -12.61 -11.91 -27.47
CA VAL A 236 -13.75 -11.27 -26.80
C VAL A 236 -14.83 -12.33 -26.59
N THR A 237 -15.22 -12.51 -25.36
CA THR A 237 -16.33 -13.40 -25.00
C THR A 237 -17.63 -12.59 -25.00
N PRO A 238 -18.82 -13.21 -25.16
CA PRO A 238 -20.09 -12.49 -25.02
C PRO A 238 -20.35 -11.98 -23.58
N CYS A 239 -19.45 -12.25 -22.64
CA CYS A 239 -19.55 -11.91 -21.23
C CYS A 239 -18.39 -11.01 -20.82
N ILE A 240 -18.68 -9.77 -20.38
CA ILE A 240 -17.66 -8.87 -19.80
C ILE A 240 -17.30 -9.30 -18.38
N LYS A 241 -16.01 -9.39 -18.09
CA LYS A 241 -15.47 -9.79 -16.78
C LYS A 241 -14.97 -8.57 -16.01
N ILE A 242 -15.56 -8.30 -14.86
CA ILE A 242 -15.19 -7.22 -13.94
C ILE A 242 -14.67 -7.85 -12.66
N SER A 243 -13.48 -7.49 -12.22
CA SER A 243 -12.91 -8.04 -10.98
C SER A 243 -12.56 -6.96 -9.96
N HIS A 244 -12.95 -7.18 -8.70
CA HIS A 244 -12.44 -6.43 -7.57
C HIS A 244 -11.57 -7.35 -6.72
N VAL A 245 -10.27 -7.05 -6.62
CA VAL A 245 -9.32 -7.86 -5.85
C VAL A 245 -8.86 -7.11 -4.62
N GLY A 246 -9.03 -7.72 -3.44
CA GLY A 246 -8.74 -7.20 -2.12
C GLY A 246 -10.02 -6.88 -1.33
N SER A 247 -9.87 -6.50 -0.05
CA SER A 247 -11.00 -6.26 0.84
C SER A 247 -11.90 -5.12 0.38
N VAL A 248 -13.20 -5.36 0.51
CA VAL A 248 -14.30 -4.39 0.33
C VAL A 248 -15.14 -4.38 1.62
N GLU A 249 -14.54 -3.87 2.68
CA GLU A 249 -15.09 -3.78 4.03
C GLU A 249 -15.18 -2.32 4.45
N TYR A 250 -16.04 -2.04 5.46
CA TYR A 250 -16.17 -0.66 5.97
C TYR A 250 -14.80 0.00 6.18
N PRO A 251 -14.63 1.26 5.76
CA PRO A 251 -15.64 2.20 5.25
C PRO A 251 -15.90 2.15 3.73
N ARG A 252 -15.32 1.20 3.00
CA ARG A 252 -15.57 0.99 1.57
C ARG A 252 -16.82 0.13 1.41
N SER A 253 -17.82 0.63 0.68
CA SER A 253 -19.06 -0.11 0.41
C SER A 253 -19.27 -0.27 -1.10
N PRO A 254 -19.53 -1.46 -1.60
CA PRO A 254 -19.87 -1.71 -3.00
C PRO A 254 -21.34 -1.41 -3.31
N ARG A 255 -22.14 -0.94 -2.34
CA ARG A 255 -23.59 -0.77 -2.45
C ARG A 255 -24.00 0.00 -3.70
N ASN A 256 -23.49 1.22 -3.89
CA ASN A 256 -23.88 2.06 -5.01
C ASN A 256 -23.50 1.44 -6.37
N PHE A 257 -22.34 0.76 -6.41
CA PHE A 257 -21.91 0.01 -7.60
C PHE A 257 -22.86 -1.16 -7.90
N LEU A 258 -23.24 -1.96 -6.92
CA LEU A 258 -24.13 -3.11 -7.11
C LEU A 258 -25.55 -2.68 -7.53
N ILE A 259 -26.06 -1.57 -6.98
CA ILE A 259 -27.36 -1.00 -7.41
C ILE A 259 -27.27 -0.52 -8.87
N ALA A 260 -26.20 0.16 -9.25
CA ALA A 260 -25.98 0.60 -10.62
C ALA A 260 -25.86 -0.60 -11.58
N LEU A 261 -25.14 -1.66 -11.17
CA LEU A 261 -25.01 -2.90 -11.93
C LEU A 261 -26.36 -3.56 -12.19
N ALA A 262 -27.26 -3.62 -11.18
CA ALA A 262 -28.62 -4.15 -11.34
C ALA A 262 -29.40 -3.36 -12.40
N ARG A 263 -29.37 -2.02 -12.33
CA ARG A 263 -30.06 -1.14 -13.30
C ARG A 263 -29.53 -1.31 -14.73
N VAL A 264 -28.21 -1.49 -14.88
CA VAL A 264 -27.58 -1.72 -16.19
C VAL A 264 -28.02 -3.05 -16.79
N ARG A 265 -28.09 -4.12 -15.98
CA ARG A 265 -28.57 -5.43 -16.44
C ARG A 265 -30.01 -5.43 -16.94
N GLU A 266 -30.88 -4.62 -16.32
CA GLU A 266 -32.26 -4.46 -16.80
C GLU A 266 -32.35 -3.77 -18.18
N LYS A 267 -31.36 -2.90 -18.49
CA LYS A 267 -31.35 -2.09 -19.72
C LYS A 267 -30.59 -2.73 -20.87
N MET A 268 -29.61 -3.58 -20.58
CA MET A 268 -28.64 -4.12 -21.55
C MET A 268 -28.74 -5.64 -21.65
N ASN A 269 -28.84 -6.14 -22.89
CA ASN A 269 -28.76 -7.58 -23.15
C ASN A 269 -27.29 -8.03 -23.29
N ILE A 270 -26.54 -7.95 -22.20
CA ILE A 270 -25.12 -8.41 -22.12
C ILE A 270 -24.93 -9.27 -20.88
N GLN A 271 -24.13 -10.30 -20.99
CA GLN A 271 -23.69 -11.06 -19.83
C GLN A 271 -22.56 -10.32 -19.10
N ILE A 272 -22.69 -10.21 -17.79
CA ILE A 272 -21.68 -9.60 -16.92
C ILE A 272 -21.27 -10.64 -15.88
N ASP A 273 -19.96 -10.83 -15.70
CA ASP A 273 -19.37 -11.64 -14.63
C ASP A 273 -18.57 -10.71 -13.71
N CYS A 274 -19.15 -10.33 -12.58
CA CYS A 274 -18.51 -9.45 -11.60
C CYS A 274 -18.04 -10.26 -10.40
N THR A 275 -16.73 -10.33 -10.18
CA THR A 275 -16.14 -11.15 -9.12
C THR A 275 -15.42 -10.28 -8.08
N PHE A 276 -15.80 -10.45 -6.81
CA PHE A 276 -15.11 -9.87 -5.65
C PHE A 276 -14.24 -10.94 -5.00
N ILE A 277 -12.95 -10.65 -4.83
CA ILE A 277 -11.95 -11.56 -4.25
C ILE A 277 -11.31 -10.88 -3.04
N GLY A 278 -11.48 -11.45 -1.84
CA GLY A 278 -10.95 -10.94 -0.58
C GLY A 278 -12.00 -10.84 0.51
N GLY A 279 -11.67 -10.10 1.58
CA GLY A 279 -12.59 -9.85 2.68
C GLY A 279 -13.77 -8.98 2.24
N TYR A 280 -14.96 -9.28 2.77
CA TYR A 280 -16.18 -8.50 2.53
C TYR A 280 -17.11 -8.54 3.73
N ASP A 281 -17.87 -7.47 3.92
CA ASP A 281 -18.90 -7.39 4.95
C ASP A 281 -20.14 -8.20 4.57
N SER A 282 -20.89 -8.68 5.55
CA SER A 282 -22.14 -9.41 5.34
C SER A 282 -23.19 -8.62 4.56
N GLU A 283 -23.12 -7.28 4.59
CA GLU A 283 -24.00 -6.38 3.83
C GLU A 283 -23.97 -6.68 2.32
N ILE A 284 -22.81 -7.06 1.75
CA ILE A 284 -22.69 -7.34 0.32
C ILE A 284 -23.62 -8.46 -0.13
N LYS A 285 -23.76 -9.54 0.68
CA LYS A 285 -24.66 -10.65 0.37
C LYS A 285 -26.12 -10.20 0.35
N ASN A 286 -26.52 -9.40 1.34
CA ASN A 286 -27.87 -8.86 1.42
C ASN A 286 -28.22 -8.00 0.18
N ILE A 287 -27.27 -7.23 -0.32
CA ILE A 287 -27.46 -6.41 -1.53
C ILE A 287 -27.58 -7.30 -2.77
N ILE A 288 -26.72 -8.31 -2.92
CA ILE A 288 -26.76 -9.28 -4.02
C ILE A 288 -28.13 -9.95 -4.08
N ASP A 289 -28.64 -10.42 -2.94
CA ASP A 289 -29.95 -11.07 -2.86
C ASP A 289 -31.10 -10.09 -3.14
N GLN A 290 -31.05 -8.88 -2.54
CA GLN A 290 -32.06 -7.84 -2.70
C GLN A 290 -32.26 -7.42 -4.17
N TYR A 291 -31.17 -7.37 -4.95
CA TYR A 291 -31.19 -6.91 -6.35
C TYR A 291 -31.04 -8.07 -7.35
N ALA A 292 -31.24 -9.33 -6.90
CA ALA A 292 -31.20 -10.54 -7.74
C ALA A 292 -29.93 -10.62 -8.63
N LEU A 293 -28.76 -10.38 -8.00
CA LEU A 293 -27.45 -10.35 -8.69
C LEU A 293 -26.67 -11.67 -8.59
N SER A 294 -27.22 -12.72 -7.97
CA SER A 294 -26.51 -13.97 -7.67
C SER A 294 -26.03 -14.75 -8.89
N ASP A 295 -26.61 -14.49 -10.07
CA ASP A 295 -26.20 -15.09 -11.33
C ASP A 295 -25.00 -14.38 -12.01
N CYS A 296 -24.70 -13.13 -11.62
CA CYS A 296 -23.64 -12.33 -12.23
C CYS A 296 -22.60 -11.80 -11.22
N VAL A 297 -22.86 -11.86 -9.92
CA VAL A 297 -21.90 -11.42 -8.88
C VAL A 297 -21.42 -12.63 -8.07
N ARG A 298 -20.11 -12.81 -8.02
CA ARG A 298 -19.46 -13.89 -7.28
C ARG A 298 -18.58 -13.32 -6.18
N LEU A 299 -18.59 -14.00 -5.03
CA LEU A 299 -17.76 -13.68 -3.87
C LEU A 299 -16.78 -14.82 -3.63
N HIS A 300 -15.49 -14.51 -3.60
CA HIS A 300 -14.42 -15.45 -3.30
C HIS A 300 -13.60 -14.98 -2.10
N GLU A 301 -13.06 -15.93 -1.37
CA GLU A 301 -12.01 -15.67 -0.38
C GLU A 301 -10.76 -15.10 -1.06
N GLY A 302 -9.84 -14.54 -0.26
CA GLY A 302 -8.59 -13.99 -0.75
C GLY A 302 -7.76 -15.04 -1.50
N LEU A 303 -7.11 -14.60 -2.59
CA LEU A 303 -6.18 -15.41 -3.35
C LEU A 303 -4.73 -15.07 -3.00
N PRO A 304 -3.78 -16.02 -3.18
CA PRO A 304 -2.37 -15.70 -3.24
C PRO A 304 -2.08 -14.60 -4.26
N TYR A 305 -1.11 -13.73 -3.96
CA TYR A 305 -0.87 -12.52 -4.75
C TYR A 305 -0.60 -12.81 -6.24
N ALA A 306 0.20 -13.85 -6.56
CA ALA A 306 0.43 -14.25 -7.95
C ALA A 306 -0.87 -14.63 -8.66
N LYS A 307 -1.74 -15.39 -7.99
CA LYS A 307 -3.05 -15.78 -8.51
C LYS A 307 -4.01 -14.59 -8.64
N ALA A 308 -3.91 -13.65 -7.70
CA ALA A 308 -4.66 -12.40 -7.77
C ALA A 308 -4.29 -11.56 -9.00
N LEU A 309 -2.98 -11.41 -9.30
CA LEU A 309 -2.51 -10.74 -10.51
C LEU A 309 -2.97 -11.46 -11.79
N GLU A 310 -2.84 -12.80 -11.82
CA GLU A 310 -3.33 -13.60 -12.93
C GLU A 310 -4.84 -13.39 -13.17
N PHE A 311 -5.63 -13.37 -12.08
CA PHE A 311 -7.07 -13.13 -12.16
C PHE A 311 -7.39 -11.73 -12.70
N ILE A 312 -6.68 -10.69 -12.22
CA ILE A 312 -6.83 -9.32 -12.74
C ILE A 312 -6.48 -9.30 -14.25
N ALA A 313 -5.39 -9.93 -14.66
CA ALA A 313 -4.96 -9.97 -16.06
C ALA A 313 -5.95 -10.68 -16.99
N GLN A 314 -6.73 -11.64 -16.47
CA GLN A 314 -7.79 -12.34 -17.21
C GLN A 314 -9.14 -11.62 -17.21
N SER A 315 -9.25 -10.51 -16.47
CA SER A 315 -10.44 -9.67 -16.43
C SER A 315 -10.38 -8.59 -17.52
N ASP A 316 -11.56 -8.14 -17.97
CA ASP A 316 -11.66 -7.04 -18.92
C ASP A 316 -11.52 -5.69 -18.21
N ILE A 317 -12.01 -5.60 -16.96
CA ILE A 317 -11.97 -4.41 -16.11
C ILE A 317 -11.54 -4.79 -14.68
N SER A 318 -10.61 -4.03 -14.13
CA SER A 318 -10.25 -4.05 -12.70
C SER A 318 -11.04 -2.97 -11.96
N LEU A 319 -11.96 -3.37 -11.08
CA LEU A 319 -12.79 -2.48 -10.28
C LEU A 319 -12.08 -2.06 -9.00
N ILE A 320 -12.02 -0.74 -8.75
CA ILE A 320 -11.51 -0.17 -7.51
C ILE A 320 -12.60 0.66 -6.85
N ILE A 321 -12.96 0.33 -5.62
CA ILE A 321 -13.96 1.05 -4.83
C ILE A 321 -13.28 1.71 -3.64
N GLU A 322 -13.46 3.03 -3.50
CA GLU A 322 -13.05 3.79 -2.33
C GLU A 322 -14.23 4.17 -1.44
N ALA A 323 -13.91 4.53 -0.19
CA ALA A 323 -14.89 5.05 0.75
C ALA A 323 -15.48 6.38 0.25
N ILE A 324 -16.74 6.63 0.60
CA ILE A 324 -17.36 7.93 0.39
C ILE A 324 -16.74 8.92 1.37
N CYS A 325 -16.01 9.90 0.85
CA CYS A 325 -15.34 10.94 1.61
C CYS A 325 -15.25 12.24 0.78
N GLU A 326 -14.84 13.33 1.40
CA GLU A 326 -14.66 14.61 0.72
C GLU A 326 -13.50 14.57 -0.27
N GLU A 327 -12.39 13.93 0.12
CA GLU A 327 -11.20 13.81 -0.71
C GLU A 327 -10.53 12.44 -0.53
N GLY A 328 -10.33 11.72 -1.65
CA GLY A 328 -9.60 10.45 -1.72
C GLY A 328 -8.10 10.69 -1.78
N ILE A 329 -7.42 10.73 -0.63
CA ILE A 329 -5.98 11.02 -0.57
C ILE A 329 -5.08 9.81 -0.79
N TYR A 330 -5.63 8.60 -0.83
CA TYR A 330 -4.85 7.37 -0.90
C TYR A 330 -4.54 6.96 -2.35
N LEU A 331 -3.41 6.28 -2.53
CA LEU A 331 -3.12 5.48 -3.71
C LEU A 331 -3.28 3.99 -3.33
N PRO A 332 -4.40 3.35 -3.64
CA PRO A 332 -4.56 1.93 -3.37
C PRO A 332 -3.56 1.09 -4.15
N THR A 333 -2.98 0.07 -3.53
CA THR A 333 -2.09 -0.89 -4.22
C THR A 333 -2.77 -1.58 -5.40
N LYS A 334 -4.09 -1.78 -5.33
CA LYS A 334 -4.94 -2.33 -6.41
C LYS A 334 -4.80 -1.54 -7.73
N PHE A 335 -4.60 -0.22 -7.68
CA PHE A 335 -4.38 0.59 -8.88
C PHE A 335 -3.10 0.15 -9.58
N VAL A 336 -2.03 -0.01 -8.83
CA VAL A 336 -0.74 -0.42 -9.37
C VAL A 336 -0.74 -1.90 -9.79
N ASP A 337 -1.50 -2.75 -9.10
CA ASP A 337 -1.69 -4.15 -9.50
C ASP A 337 -2.43 -4.25 -10.85
N ALA A 338 -3.42 -3.39 -11.10
CA ALA A 338 -4.11 -3.32 -12.40
C ALA A 338 -3.16 -2.80 -13.51
N ILE A 339 -2.35 -1.77 -13.23
CA ILE A 339 -1.28 -1.30 -14.15
C ILE A 339 -0.32 -2.44 -14.48
N GLN A 340 0.15 -3.18 -13.46
CA GLN A 340 1.07 -4.32 -13.62
C GLN A 340 0.44 -5.48 -14.39
N SER A 341 -0.87 -5.67 -14.29
CA SER A 341 -1.63 -6.68 -15.02
C SER A 341 -2.13 -6.20 -16.39
N LEU A 342 -1.81 -4.97 -16.78
CA LEU A 342 -2.24 -4.32 -18.03
C LEU A 342 -3.76 -4.35 -18.23
N THR A 343 -4.53 -4.25 -17.14
CA THR A 343 -6.00 -4.35 -17.15
C THR A 343 -6.63 -2.98 -16.93
N PRO A 344 -7.50 -2.50 -17.84
CA PRO A 344 -8.20 -1.24 -17.68
C PRO A 344 -8.93 -1.13 -16.35
N ILE A 345 -9.00 0.06 -15.81
CA ILE A 345 -9.46 0.30 -14.44
C ILE A 345 -10.82 1.01 -14.46
N MET A 346 -11.77 0.54 -13.65
CA MET A 346 -12.94 1.32 -13.26
C MET A 346 -12.78 1.79 -11.83
N CYS A 347 -12.66 3.10 -11.63
CA CYS A 347 -12.57 3.72 -10.32
C CYS A 347 -13.91 4.28 -9.86
N VAL A 348 -14.49 3.69 -8.82
CA VAL A 348 -15.66 4.20 -8.09
C VAL A 348 -15.13 4.92 -6.84
N SER A 349 -14.90 6.23 -6.95
CA SER A 349 -14.17 6.99 -5.93
C SER A 349 -14.70 8.43 -5.79
N PRO A 350 -14.29 9.17 -4.73
CA PRO A 350 -14.68 10.56 -4.55
C PRO A 350 -14.36 11.44 -5.75
N GLU A 351 -15.14 12.52 -5.91
CA GLU A 351 -14.94 13.48 -6.99
C GLU A 351 -13.57 14.17 -6.93
N LYS A 352 -13.11 14.51 -5.72
CA LYS A 352 -11.75 14.91 -5.46
C LYS A 352 -10.96 13.70 -5.00
N GLY A 353 -9.94 13.27 -5.75
CA GLY A 353 -9.17 12.10 -5.30
C GLY A 353 -8.04 11.69 -6.21
N THR A 354 -7.07 10.99 -5.62
CA THR A 354 -5.88 10.46 -6.30
C THR A 354 -6.27 9.57 -7.48
N LEU A 355 -7.29 8.72 -7.35
CA LEU A 355 -7.69 7.81 -8.41
C LEU A 355 -8.22 8.57 -9.64
N ARG A 356 -9.08 9.58 -9.42
CA ARG A 356 -9.58 10.43 -10.52
C ARG A 356 -8.43 11.13 -11.24
N ASP A 357 -7.50 11.71 -10.48
CA ASP A 357 -6.35 12.41 -11.07
C ASP A 357 -5.52 11.47 -11.94
N LEU A 358 -5.25 10.25 -11.45
CA LEU A 358 -4.43 9.27 -12.18
C LEU A 358 -5.16 8.70 -13.41
N ILE A 359 -6.45 8.43 -13.34
CA ILE A 359 -7.24 8.02 -14.51
C ILE A 359 -7.16 9.11 -15.59
N ASN A 360 -7.37 10.38 -15.23
CA ASN A 360 -7.32 11.49 -16.18
C ASN A 360 -5.90 11.72 -16.74
N GLN A 361 -4.87 11.54 -15.92
CA GLN A 361 -3.48 11.76 -16.32
C GLN A 361 -2.95 10.69 -17.27
N TYR A 362 -3.27 9.42 -17.01
CA TYR A 362 -2.68 8.27 -17.73
C TYR A 362 -3.65 7.59 -18.70
N ASN A 363 -4.91 7.99 -18.73
CA ASN A 363 -5.96 7.38 -19.58
C ASN A 363 -6.02 5.85 -19.48
N VAL A 364 -5.94 5.33 -18.24
CA VAL A 364 -5.85 3.88 -17.96
C VAL A 364 -7.21 3.24 -17.64
N GLY A 365 -8.30 3.93 -17.88
CA GLY A 365 -9.65 3.43 -17.59
C GLY A 365 -10.68 4.51 -17.38
N TYR A 366 -11.62 4.26 -16.51
CA TYR A 366 -12.84 5.04 -16.29
C TYR A 366 -12.93 5.49 -14.83
N TRP A 367 -13.49 6.67 -14.62
CA TRP A 367 -13.78 7.17 -13.28
C TRP A 367 -15.26 7.52 -13.15
N CYS A 368 -15.86 7.20 -12.01
CA CYS A 368 -17.18 7.65 -11.63
C CYS A 368 -17.27 8.03 -10.15
N ASN A 369 -18.16 9.00 -9.86
CA ASN A 369 -18.40 9.48 -8.51
C ASN A 369 -19.10 8.39 -7.68
N ASN A 370 -18.47 7.96 -6.58
CA ASN A 370 -18.99 6.91 -5.70
C ASN A 370 -20.25 7.30 -4.91
N GLN A 371 -20.64 8.58 -4.91
CA GLN A 371 -21.86 9.05 -4.25
C GLN A 371 -23.10 9.01 -5.18
N SER A 372 -22.90 8.90 -6.51
CA SER A 372 -24.00 8.92 -7.49
C SER A 372 -24.14 7.57 -8.18
N ILE A 373 -25.25 6.89 -7.90
CA ILE A 373 -25.62 5.64 -8.59
C ILE A 373 -25.76 5.89 -10.10
N GLU A 374 -26.34 7.02 -10.49
CA GLU A 374 -26.54 7.42 -11.89
C GLU A 374 -25.21 7.60 -12.62
N ASN A 375 -24.21 8.20 -11.94
CA ASN A 375 -22.90 8.39 -12.53
C ASN A 375 -22.16 7.05 -12.71
N ILE A 376 -22.30 6.13 -11.74
CA ILE A 376 -21.76 4.78 -11.83
C ILE A 376 -22.44 3.99 -12.95
N GLU A 377 -23.77 4.12 -13.08
CA GLU A 377 -24.56 3.49 -14.14
C GLU A 377 -24.11 3.97 -15.53
N LEU A 378 -23.97 5.28 -15.75
CA LEU A 378 -23.48 5.84 -17.01
C LEU A 378 -22.06 5.34 -17.34
N CYS A 379 -21.20 5.27 -16.37
CA CYS A 379 -19.84 4.73 -16.53
C CYS A 379 -19.86 3.24 -16.94
N LEU A 380 -20.72 2.43 -16.32
CA LEU A 380 -20.88 1.02 -16.71
C LEU A 380 -21.42 0.88 -18.15
N LEU A 381 -22.37 1.72 -18.55
CA LEU A 381 -22.88 1.72 -19.92
C LEU A 381 -21.81 2.11 -20.95
N GLU A 382 -20.94 3.08 -20.62
CA GLU A 382 -19.79 3.45 -21.44
C GLU A 382 -18.81 2.28 -21.58
N ILE A 383 -18.42 1.65 -20.46
CA ILE A 383 -17.54 0.48 -20.46
C ILE A 383 -18.11 -0.66 -21.32
N ILE A 384 -19.40 -0.96 -21.21
CA ILE A 384 -20.05 -2.01 -21.99
C ILE A 384 -20.02 -1.68 -23.48
N LYS A 385 -20.31 -0.42 -23.84
CA LYS A 385 -20.23 0.05 -25.23
C LYS A 385 -18.82 -0.09 -25.79
N ASP A 386 -17.82 0.32 -25.03
CA ASP A 386 -16.42 0.22 -25.45
C ASP A 386 -15.94 -1.23 -25.54
N TYR A 387 -16.42 -2.09 -24.63
CA TYR A 387 -16.15 -3.53 -24.69
C TYR A 387 -16.72 -4.14 -25.99
N GLN A 388 -17.99 -3.84 -26.32
CA GLN A 388 -18.63 -4.32 -27.54
C GLN A 388 -17.97 -3.80 -28.82
N ASN A 389 -17.43 -2.58 -28.78
CA ASN A 389 -16.73 -1.94 -29.90
C ASN A 389 -15.22 -2.26 -29.95
N HIS A 390 -14.68 -3.02 -29.00
CA HIS A 390 -13.24 -3.30 -28.85
C HIS A 390 -12.37 -2.05 -28.65
N THR A 391 -12.91 -1.06 -27.97
CA THR A 391 -12.27 0.25 -27.72
C THR A 391 -11.93 0.49 -26.26
N LEU A 392 -11.91 -0.55 -25.41
CA LEU A 392 -11.43 -0.41 -24.03
C LEU A 392 -10.02 0.18 -24.00
N PRO A 393 -9.72 1.06 -23.03
CA PRO A 393 -8.38 1.63 -22.86
C PRO A 393 -7.30 0.54 -22.80
N GLN A 394 -6.18 0.76 -23.46
CA GLN A 394 -5.05 -0.16 -23.45
C GLN A 394 -3.98 0.40 -22.53
N ILE A 395 -3.60 -0.34 -21.49
CA ILE A 395 -2.53 0.08 -20.58
C ILE A 395 -1.18 -0.24 -21.22
N SER A 396 -0.39 0.79 -21.44
CA SER A 396 0.98 0.69 -21.97
C SER A 396 2.00 0.85 -20.82
N PRO A 397 2.94 -0.09 -20.64
CA PRO A 397 4.03 0.08 -19.67
C PRO A 397 4.91 1.30 -19.97
N ILE A 398 4.96 1.76 -21.20
CA ILE A 398 5.73 2.96 -21.60
C ILE A 398 5.02 4.22 -21.08
N GLU A 399 3.71 4.34 -21.31
CA GLU A 399 2.92 5.49 -20.88
C GLU A 399 2.71 5.53 -19.38
N THR A 400 2.75 4.38 -18.73
CA THR A 400 2.64 4.22 -17.27
C THR A 400 3.99 3.97 -16.59
N SER A 401 5.12 4.28 -17.25
CA SER A 401 6.48 4.04 -16.75
C SER A 401 6.74 4.62 -15.35
N TYR A 402 6.04 5.70 -15.01
CA TYR A 402 6.08 6.32 -13.69
C TYR A 402 5.79 5.33 -12.52
N PHE A 403 5.03 4.26 -12.77
CA PHE A 403 4.74 3.24 -11.77
C PHE A 403 5.73 2.07 -11.79
N PHE A 404 6.63 2.00 -12.77
CA PHE A 404 7.56 0.89 -12.89
C PHE A 404 8.92 1.17 -12.24
N GLU A 405 9.65 0.11 -11.96
CA GLU A 405 10.89 0.14 -11.19
C GLU A 405 11.93 1.12 -11.73
N LYS A 406 12.03 1.30 -13.04
CA LYS A 406 13.04 2.19 -13.65
C LYS A 406 12.86 3.63 -13.18
N ASP A 407 11.68 4.20 -13.37
CA ASP A 407 11.41 5.60 -13.04
C ASP A 407 11.41 5.81 -11.53
N ILE A 408 10.86 4.83 -10.76
CA ILE A 408 10.88 4.86 -9.30
C ILE A 408 12.31 4.83 -8.76
N ILE A 409 13.19 4.00 -9.32
CA ILE A 409 14.60 3.93 -8.91
C ILE A 409 15.33 5.21 -9.28
N ASP A 410 15.01 5.87 -10.38
CA ASP A 410 15.62 7.16 -10.73
C ASP A 410 15.21 8.25 -9.73
N ILE A 411 13.98 8.23 -9.20
CA ILE A 411 13.60 9.10 -8.07
C ILE A 411 14.45 8.77 -6.85
N TYR A 412 14.59 7.47 -6.48
CA TYR A 412 15.43 7.08 -5.34
C TYR A 412 16.89 7.50 -5.52
N LYS A 413 17.49 7.34 -6.71
CA LYS A 413 18.87 7.79 -6.99
C LYS A 413 19.06 9.29 -6.76
N SER A 414 18.03 10.09 -7.02
CA SER A 414 18.09 11.55 -6.81
C SER A 414 18.11 11.95 -5.33
N ILE A 415 17.70 11.05 -4.45
CA ILE A 415 17.56 11.30 -3.00
C ILE A 415 18.43 10.40 -2.13
N ILE A 416 19.11 9.39 -2.67
CA ILE A 416 20.14 8.58 -2.03
C ILE A 416 21.53 9.20 -2.31
#